data_94c014d447302c335a891176ef771588
#
_entry.id   94c014d447302c335a891176ef771588
#
_cell.length_a   1.000
_cell.length_b   1.000
_cell.length_c   1.000
_cell.angle_alpha   90.00
_cell.angle_beta   90.00
_cell.angle_gamma   90.00
#
_symmetry.space_group_name_H-M   'P 1'
#
loop_
_entity.id
_entity.type
_entity.pdbx_description
1 polymer ?
#
loop_
_entity_poly.entity_id
_entity_poly.type
_entity_poly.pdbx_seq_one_letter_code
_entity_poly.pdbx_strand_id
1 'polypeptide(L)'
;MKSVSFFLFVFVAFGLIFPSDAFACACCAEPGTYMIWNGKASENEMNILGELKFEKAASLFMTEAAFDGIKGLKEIEKDMETESWIAAPADFDLANSFAARAWKFNFKTPTGKSGVLTLPMPAQMLQFKVDIHDEEDRPNGPLLYKEWRFKGNVSTGTGIFKSSIIRPTTYFLVIQGRGNGCDNTEDFTHWRLEINGKNADYSFFGKLSSASVEEIEAAN
;
A
#
# COMPACT_ATOMS: atom_id res chain seq x y z
N MET A 1 -22.67 67.60 -17.98
CA MET A 1 -22.92 66.18 -18.20
C MET A 1 -21.74 65.44 -18.88
N LYS A 2 -20.52 65.59 -18.35
CA LYS A 2 -19.28 64.93 -18.92
C LYS A 2 -18.53 64.07 -17.91
N SER A 3 -18.97 64.02 -16.63
CA SER A 3 -18.21 63.30 -15.54
C SER A 3 -18.65 61.85 -15.28
N VAL A 4 -19.85 61.45 -15.74
CA VAL A 4 -20.39 60.11 -15.41
C VAL A 4 -19.84 59.01 -16.31
N SER A 5 -19.44 59.36 -17.55
CA SER A 5 -18.91 58.40 -18.53
C SER A 5 -17.49 57.89 -18.20
N PHE A 6 -16.69 58.68 -17.48
CA PHE A 6 -15.30 58.33 -17.13
C PHE A 6 -15.24 57.33 -15.97
N PHE A 7 -16.18 57.42 -15.02
CA PHE A 7 -16.24 56.49 -13.90
C PHE A 7 -16.71 55.08 -14.31
N LEU A 8 -17.55 54.98 -15.33
CA LEU A 8 -18.04 53.69 -15.82
C LEU A 8 -16.92 52.87 -16.51
N PHE A 9 -16.01 53.56 -17.21
CA PHE A 9 -14.90 52.88 -17.89
C PHE A 9 -13.82 52.36 -16.91
N VAL A 10 -13.58 53.07 -15.80
CA VAL A 10 -12.63 52.62 -14.77
C VAL A 10 -13.15 51.37 -14.03
N PHE A 11 -14.46 51.26 -13.81
CA PHE A 11 -15.05 50.06 -13.16
C PHE A 11 -15.01 48.82 -14.05
N VAL A 12 -15.17 48.94 -15.35
CA VAL A 12 -15.10 47.83 -16.30
C VAL A 12 -13.62 47.38 -16.49
N ALA A 13 -12.66 48.28 -16.44
CA ALA A 13 -11.24 47.93 -16.54
C ALA A 13 -10.71 47.24 -15.27
N PHE A 14 -11.28 47.54 -14.09
CA PHE A 14 -10.89 46.89 -12.83
C PHE A 14 -11.50 45.48 -12.67
N GLY A 15 -12.63 45.22 -13.33
CA GLY A 15 -13.27 43.90 -13.30
C GLY A 15 -12.55 42.80 -14.14
N LEU A 16 -11.60 43.19 -14.99
CA LEU A 16 -10.85 42.26 -15.87
C LEU A 16 -9.47 41.86 -15.34
N ILE A 17 -9.08 42.33 -14.14
CA ILE A 17 -7.73 42.11 -13.56
C ILE A 17 -7.82 41.14 -12.36
N PHE A 18 -9.00 40.60 -12.02
CA PHE A 18 -9.00 39.50 -11.09
C PHE A 18 -8.44 38.28 -11.82
N PRO A 19 -7.25 37.77 -11.41
CA PRO A 19 -6.85 36.47 -11.89
C PRO A 19 -8.01 35.53 -11.52
N SER A 20 -8.56 34.83 -12.48
CA SER A 20 -9.39 33.68 -12.20
C SER A 20 -8.53 32.81 -11.29
N ASP A 21 -8.89 32.74 -10.01
CA ASP A 21 -8.31 31.76 -9.11
C ASP A 21 -8.47 30.42 -9.81
N ALA A 22 -7.38 29.96 -10.41
CA ALA A 22 -7.31 28.60 -10.89
C ALA A 22 -7.57 27.77 -9.63
N PHE A 23 -8.76 27.18 -9.53
CA PHE A 23 -9.06 26.20 -8.50
C PHE A 23 -8.03 25.10 -8.70
N ALA A 24 -6.90 25.19 -7.98
CA ALA A 24 -5.94 24.13 -7.91
C ALA A 24 -6.73 22.91 -7.42
N CYS A 25 -6.79 21.89 -8.23
CA CYS A 25 -7.41 20.61 -7.83
C CYS A 25 -6.75 20.22 -6.52
N ALA A 26 -7.54 20.02 -5.46
CA ALA A 26 -7.01 19.67 -4.11
C ALA A 26 -6.14 18.41 -4.13
N CYS A 27 -6.26 17.61 -5.19
CA CYS A 27 -5.50 16.38 -5.40
C CYS A 27 -4.27 16.55 -6.31
N CYS A 28 -4.03 17.75 -6.87
CA CYS A 28 -2.84 18.00 -7.67
C CYS A 28 -1.62 18.10 -6.75
N ALA A 29 -0.53 17.45 -7.14
CA ALA A 29 0.76 17.60 -6.50
C ALA A 29 1.62 18.60 -7.29
N GLU A 30 2.51 19.29 -6.60
CA GLU A 30 3.54 20.12 -7.23
C GLU A 30 4.82 19.31 -7.42
N PRO A 31 5.64 19.63 -8.47
CA PRO A 31 6.95 19.03 -8.62
C PRO A 31 7.78 19.19 -7.34
N GLY A 32 8.49 18.13 -6.94
CA GLY A 32 9.27 18.10 -5.72
C GLY A 32 8.45 17.81 -4.45
N THR A 33 7.17 17.44 -4.56
CA THR A 33 6.36 17.08 -3.40
C THR A 33 7.02 15.97 -2.59
N TYR A 34 7.14 16.19 -1.29
CA TYR A 34 7.60 15.23 -0.31
C TYR A 34 6.77 15.38 0.97
N MET A 35 6.20 14.27 1.43
CA MET A 35 5.38 14.27 2.63
C MET A 35 5.59 13.00 3.45
N ILE A 36 5.77 13.19 4.75
CA ILE A 36 5.66 12.12 5.75
C ILE A 36 4.60 12.53 6.76
N TRP A 37 3.66 11.65 7.02
CA TRP A 37 2.66 11.83 8.06
C TRP A 37 2.58 10.57 8.92
N ASN A 38 2.48 10.76 10.23
CA ASN A 38 2.33 9.68 11.20
C ASN A 38 1.17 10.00 12.13
N GLY A 39 0.13 9.21 12.09
CA GLY A 39 -1.07 9.46 12.87
C GLY A 39 -2.10 8.35 12.80
N LYS A 40 -3.26 8.64 13.37
CA LYS A 40 -4.39 7.72 13.33
C LYS A 40 -5.08 7.78 11.98
N ALA A 41 -5.33 6.63 11.37
CA ALA A 41 -6.09 6.56 10.13
C ALA A 41 -7.44 7.26 10.24
N SER A 42 -7.74 8.14 9.30
CA SER A 42 -9.04 8.80 9.11
C SER A 42 -10.10 7.80 8.64
N GLU A 43 -11.35 8.23 8.58
CA GLU A 43 -12.45 7.43 8.05
C GLU A 43 -12.23 7.09 6.57
N ASN A 44 -11.77 8.05 5.77
CA ASN A 44 -11.47 7.83 4.36
C ASN A 44 -10.40 6.74 4.16
N GLU A 45 -9.29 6.81 4.91
CA GLU A 45 -8.23 5.80 4.84
C GLU A 45 -8.71 4.43 5.31
N MET A 46 -9.61 4.38 6.30
CA MET A 46 -10.24 3.13 6.74
C MET A 46 -11.15 2.54 5.67
N ASN A 47 -11.87 3.36 4.91
CA ASN A 47 -12.69 2.92 3.78
C ASN A 47 -11.82 2.35 2.66
N ILE A 48 -10.75 3.06 2.28
CA ILE A 48 -9.77 2.56 1.29
C ILE A 48 -9.21 1.20 1.72
N LEU A 49 -8.77 1.05 2.99
CA LEU A 49 -8.29 -0.23 3.50
C LEU A 49 -9.32 -1.35 3.42
N GLY A 50 -10.59 -1.03 3.57
CA GLY A 50 -11.70 -1.98 3.45
C GLY A 50 -12.00 -2.40 2.00
N GLU A 51 -11.70 -1.53 1.05
CA GLU A 51 -11.92 -1.75 -0.39
C GLU A 51 -10.75 -2.44 -1.09
N LEU A 52 -9.53 -2.36 -0.52
CA LEU A 52 -8.36 -3.01 -1.08
C LEU A 52 -8.55 -4.53 -1.17
N LYS A 53 -8.34 -5.07 -2.35
CA LYS A 53 -8.35 -6.51 -2.61
C LYS A 53 -6.93 -7.00 -2.81
N PHE A 54 -6.53 -7.95 -2.00
CA PHE A 54 -5.28 -8.67 -2.17
C PHE A 54 -5.48 -9.76 -3.22
N GLU A 55 -4.66 -9.77 -4.27
CA GLU A 55 -4.70 -10.83 -5.28
C GLU A 55 -4.44 -12.19 -4.64
N LYS A 56 -4.94 -13.24 -5.30
CA LYS A 56 -4.89 -14.62 -4.77
C LYS A 56 -3.47 -15.20 -4.72
N ALA A 57 -2.51 -14.58 -5.41
CA ALA A 57 -1.13 -15.02 -5.42
C ALA A 57 -0.28 -14.16 -4.48
N ALA A 58 0.50 -14.80 -3.63
CA ALA A 58 1.52 -14.16 -2.81
C ALA A 58 2.83 -14.93 -2.93
N SER A 59 3.95 -14.21 -3.03
CA SER A 59 5.28 -14.80 -3.10
C SER A 59 6.01 -14.64 -1.77
N LEU A 60 6.69 -15.70 -1.33
CA LEU A 60 7.55 -15.68 -0.16
C LEU A 60 8.96 -15.25 -0.56
N PHE A 61 9.49 -14.24 0.12
CA PHE A 61 10.88 -13.80 -0.01
C PHE A 61 11.67 -14.09 1.24
N MET A 62 12.90 -14.53 1.01
CA MET A 62 13.87 -14.83 2.05
C MET A 62 15.24 -14.37 1.61
N THR A 63 16.02 -13.82 2.53
CA THR A 63 17.45 -13.63 2.31
C THR A 63 18.17 -14.98 2.42
N GLU A 64 19.35 -15.10 1.82
CA GLU A 64 20.18 -16.31 1.96
C GLU A 64 20.40 -16.70 3.43
N ALA A 65 20.66 -15.72 4.29
CA ALA A 65 20.77 -15.93 5.75
C ALA A 65 19.49 -16.43 6.39
N ALA A 66 18.33 -15.99 5.88
CA ALA A 66 17.02 -16.46 6.35
C ALA A 66 16.68 -17.84 5.78
N PHE A 67 17.21 -18.20 4.61
CA PHE A 67 16.98 -19.49 3.97
C PHE A 67 17.52 -20.66 4.81
N ASP A 68 18.69 -20.52 5.39
CA ASP A 68 19.25 -21.50 6.34
C ASP A 68 18.61 -21.48 7.71
N GLY A 69 17.93 -20.40 8.05
CA GLY A 69 17.38 -20.11 9.37
C GLY A 69 15.89 -19.84 9.42
N ILE A 70 15.06 -20.19 8.41
CA ILE A 70 13.62 -20.03 8.53
C ILE A 70 13.13 -20.86 9.67
N LYS A 71 13.23 -20.25 10.80
CA LYS A 71 12.67 -20.76 12.01
C LYS A 71 11.15 -20.68 11.83
N GLY A 72 10.52 -21.84 11.86
CA GLY A 72 9.07 -21.90 11.95
C GLY A 72 8.26 -22.10 10.67
N LEU A 73 8.86 -22.06 9.48
CA LEU A 73 8.24 -22.49 8.24
C LEU A 73 8.87 -23.81 7.74
N LYS A 74 9.07 -24.75 8.62
CA LYS A 74 9.72 -26.06 8.33
C LYS A 74 9.02 -26.89 7.24
N GLU A 75 7.85 -26.46 6.82
CA GLU A 75 6.99 -27.17 5.89
C GLU A 75 7.07 -26.65 4.46
N ILE A 76 7.89 -25.61 4.22
CA ILE A 76 8.29 -25.22 2.87
C ILE A 76 9.43 -26.16 2.51
N GLU A 77 9.12 -27.18 1.73
CA GLU A 77 10.12 -28.11 1.24
C GLU A 77 11.22 -27.33 0.51
N LYS A 78 12.46 -27.62 0.88
CA LYS A 78 13.65 -27.16 0.18
C LYS A 78 13.74 -27.88 -1.17
N ASP A 79 12.83 -27.60 -2.06
CA ASP A 79 12.92 -28.12 -3.42
C ASP A 79 13.65 -27.11 -4.31
N MET A 80 14.92 -26.82 -3.95
CA MET A 80 15.70 -25.85 -4.70
C MET A 80 17.17 -26.24 -4.75
N GLU A 81 17.50 -26.99 -5.77
CA GLU A 81 18.81 -27.03 -6.41
C GLU A 81 19.04 -25.75 -7.24
N THR A 82 18.98 -24.57 -6.66
CA THR A 82 19.34 -23.36 -7.39
C THR A 82 20.55 -22.70 -6.75
N GLU A 83 21.65 -22.64 -7.48
CA GLU A 83 22.84 -21.84 -7.19
C GLU A 83 22.58 -20.32 -7.26
N SER A 84 21.33 -19.88 -7.16
CA SER A 84 20.94 -18.49 -7.30
C SER A 84 20.78 -17.84 -5.93
N TRP A 85 21.38 -16.69 -5.78
CA TRP A 85 21.35 -15.79 -4.59
C TRP A 85 19.96 -15.30 -4.18
N ILE A 86 18.97 -15.56 -4.99
CA ILE A 86 17.58 -15.20 -4.74
C ILE A 86 16.84 -16.52 -4.61
N ALA A 87 16.35 -16.79 -3.39
CA ALA A 87 15.42 -17.89 -3.22
C ALA A 87 14.27 -17.72 -4.22
N ALA A 88 14.02 -18.74 -5.03
CA ALA A 88 12.89 -18.70 -5.92
C ALA A 88 11.63 -18.46 -5.08
N PRO A 89 10.77 -17.52 -5.47
CA PRO A 89 9.57 -17.24 -4.72
C PRO A 89 8.72 -18.51 -4.67
N ALA A 90 8.42 -18.96 -3.45
CA ALA A 90 7.39 -19.96 -3.26
C ALA A 90 6.06 -19.25 -3.39
N ASP A 91 5.26 -19.63 -4.36
CA ASP A 91 3.93 -19.07 -4.55
C ASP A 91 2.95 -19.70 -3.57
N PHE A 92 2.20 -18.83 -2.93
CA PHE A 92 1.13 -19.20 -2.00
C PHE A 92 -0.21 -18.72 -2.55
N ASP A 93 -1.23 -19.54 -2.44
CA ASP A 93 -2.59 -19.04 -2.54
C ASP A 93 -2.90 -18.16 -1.33
N LEU A 94 -3.38 -16.95 -1.58
CA LEU A 94 -3.73 -15.99 -0.55
C LEU A 94 -5.23 -15.71 -0.53
N ALA A 95 -5.83 -15.79 0.65
CA ALA A 95 -7.11 -15.16 0.95
C ALA A 95 -6.91 -14.15 2.09
N ASN A 96 -7.34 -12.92 1.87
CA ASN A 96 -7.22 -11.84 2.85
C ASN A 96 -8.59 -11.31 3.24
N SER A 97 -8.71 -10.84 4.47
CA SER A 97 -9.83 -10.03 4.93
C SER A 97 -9.36 -8.97 5.90
N PHE A 98 -9.96 -7.78 5.81
CA PHE A 98 -9.79 -6.71 6.77
C PHE A 98 -11.13 -6.45 7.46
N ALA A 99 -11.23 -6.77 8.74
CA ALA A 99 -12.43 -6.57 9.53
C ALA A 99 -12.07 -6.31 11.01
N ALA A 100 -12.89 -5.56 11.70
CA ALA A 100 -12.68 -5.20 13.11
C ALA A 100 -11.28 -4.64 13.39
N ARG A 101 -10.74 -3.85 12.46
CA ARG A 101 -9.39 -3.27 12.51
C ARG A 101 -8.28 -4.33 12.64
N ALA A 102 -8.42 -5.43 11.93
CA ALA A 102 -7.39 -6.47 11.85
C ALA A 102 -7.40 -7.12 10.47
N TRP A 103 -6.21 -7.41 9.96
CA TRP A 103 -6.05 -8.25 8.77
C TRP A 103 -5.95 -9.72 9.18
N LYS A 104 -6.59 -10.57 8.41
CA LYS A 104 -6.39 -12.01 8.44
C LYS A 104 -5.86 -12.47 7.09
N PHE A 105 -4.61 -12.89 7.07
CA PHE A 105 -3.96 -13.46 5.90
C PHE A 105 -3.98 -14.97 6.00
N ASN A 106 -4.71 -15.63 5.15
CA ASN A 106 -4.74 -17.09 5.03
C ASN A 106 -3.89 -17.49 3.82
N PHE A 107 -2.75 -18.10 4.10
CA PHE A 107 -1.83 -18.60 3.08
C PHE A 107 -2.00 -20.10 2.93
N LYS A 108 -1.99 -20.58 1.68
CA LYS A 108 -2.01 -21.99 1.36
C LYS A 108 -0.82 -22.31 0.44
N THR A 109 -0.01 -23.27 0.83
CA THR A 109 1.14 -23.72 0.05
C THR A 109 0.69 -24.48 -1.19
N PRO A 110 1.55 -24.63 -2.22
CA PRO A 110 1.28 -25.50 -3.38
C PRO A 110 0.97 -26.95 -2.98
N THR A 111 1.51 -27.43 -1.86
CA THR A 111 1.24 -28.77 -1.32
C THR A 111 -0.06 -28.88 -0.55
N GLY A 112 -0.86 -27.78 -0.45
CA GLY A 112 -2.16 -27.76 0.18
C GLY A 112 -2.17 -27.48 1.68
N LYS A 113 -1.01 -27.31 2.33
CA LYS A 113 -0.93 -26.91 3.74
C LYS A 113 -1.30 -25.44 3.89
N SER A 114 -1.97 -25.09 4.99
CA SER A 114 -2.42 -23.71 5.20
C SER A 114 -2.06 -23.17 6.57
N GLY A 115 -2.08 -21.84 6.68
CA GLY A 115 -1.91 -21.14 7.94
C GLY A 115 -2.48 -19.72 7.87
N VAL A 116 -2.87 -19.20 9.02
CA VAL A 116 -3.44 -17.85 9.14
C VAL A 116 -2.56 -16.99 10.04
N LEU A 117 -2.26 -15.79 9.57
CA LEU A 117 -1.69 -14.71 10.36
C LEU A 117 -2.80 -13.70 10.69
N THR A 118 -2.92 -13.32 11.95
CA THR A 118 -3.82 -12.25 12.38
C THR A 118 -3.01 -11.05 12.85
N LEU A 119 -3.19 -9.92 12.19
CA LEU A 119 -2.43 -8.70 12.35
C LEU A 119 -3.38 -7.57 12.79
N PRO A 120 -3.45 -7.21 14.07
CA PRO A 120 -4.21 -6.06 14.51
C PRO A 120 -3.66 -4.78 13.89
N MET A 121 -4.54 -3.92 13.38
CA MET A 121 -4.13 -2.62 12.89
C MET A 121 -3.57 -1.79 14.05
N PRO A 122 -2.39 -1.17 13.89
CA PRO A 122 -1.83 -0.30 14.93
C PRO A 122 -2.68 0.97 15.11
N ALA A 123 -2.52 1.63 16.25
CA ALA A 123 -3.20 2.89 16.54
C ALA A 123 -2.79 4.02 15.59
N GLN A 124 -1.57 3.94 15.06
CA GLN A 124 -0.99 4.89 14.13
C GLN A 124 -0.50 4.17 12.88
N MET A 125 -0.60 4.84 11.74
CA MET A 125 0.01 4.46 10.48
C MET A 125 0.97 5.56 10.03
N LEU A 126 1.97 5.20 9.26
CA LEU A 126 2.84 6.16 8.60
C LEU A 126 2.48 6.20 7.12
N GLN A 127 2.23 7.40 6.62
CA GLN A 127 2.08 7.67 5.19
C GLN A 127 3.36 8.33 4.67
N PHE A 128 3.77 7.92 3.50
CA PHE A 128 4.88 8.50 2.77
C PHE A 128 4.44 8.78 1.34
N LYS A 129 4.68 10.01 0.86
CA LYS A 129 4.43 10.39 -0.52
C LYS A 129 5.63 11.18 -1.02
N VAL A 130 6.07 10.90 -2.23
CA VAL A 130 7.21 11.61 -2.85
C VAL A 130 7.05 11.63 -4.36
N ASP A 131 7.41 12.79 -4.95
CA ASP A 131 7.65 12.92 -6.36
C ASP A 131 9.01 12.29 -6.69
N ILE A 132 9.00 11.23 -7.50
CA ILE A 132 10.22 10.51 -7.88
C ILE A 132 10.85 11.01 -9.19
N HIS A 133 10.33 12.11 -9.73
CA HIS A 133 10.84 12.79 -10.93
C HIS A 133 11.02 11.86 -12.16
N ASP A 134 10.14 10.90 -12.34
CA ASP A 134 10.24 9.94 -13.44
C ASP A 134 9.34 10.26 -14.64
N GLU A 135 8.57 11.34 -14.55
CA GLU A 135 7.67 11.79 -15.60
C GLU A 135 7.78 13.30 -15.83
N GLU A 136 8.07 13.67 -17.07
CA GLU A 136 8.10 15.05 -17.50
C GLU A 136 6.68 15.53 -17.88
N ASP A 137 6.36 16.78 -17.51
CA ASP A 137 5.23 17.59 -18.00
C ASP A 137 3.83 16.96 -18.00
N ARG A 138 3.32 16.56 -16.84
CA ARG A 138 1.89 16.25 -16.70
C ARG A 138 1.07 17.48 -16.37
N PRO A 139 -0.07 17.71 -17.06
CA PRO A 139 -0.93 18.87 -16.79
C PRO A 139 -1.51 18.92 -15.38
N ASN A 140 -1.54 17.77 -14.67
CA ASN A 140 -2.07 17.64 -13.30
C ASN A 140 -0.98 17.39 -12.24
N GLY A 141 0.27 17.72 -12.58
CA GLY A 141 1.41 17.47 -11.69
C GLY A 141 1.91 16.03 -11.70
N PRO A 142 2.94 15.72 -10.90
CA PRO A 142 3.57 14.43 -10.87
C PRO A 142 2.68 13.34 -10.26
N LEU A 143 2.88 12.09 -10.68
CA LEU A 143 2.36 10.93 -9.96
C LEU A 143 3.30 10.60 -8.81
N LEU A 144 2.81 10.84 -7.60
CA LEU A 144 3.58 10.58 -6.40
C LEU A 144 3.70 9.06 -6.17
N TYR A 145 4.88 8.59 -5.82
CA TYR A 145 5.04 7.32 -5.14
C TYR A 145 4.42 7.42 -3.75
N LYS A 146 3.67 6.41 -3.34
CA LYS A 146 2.94 6.37 -2.06
C LYS A 146 3.20 5.09 -1.31
N GLU A 147 3.33 5.21 0.01
CA GLU A 147 3.31 4.08 0.92
C GLU A 147 2.44 4.36 2.14
N TRP A 148 1.68 3.36 2.54
CA TRP A 148 1.10 3.25 3.86
C TRP A 148 1.80 2.14 4.62
N ARG A 149 2.34 2.46 5.79
CA ARG A 149 3.16 1.56 6.60
C ARG A 149 2.50 1.30 7.94
N PHE A 150 2.35 0.03 8.27
CA PHE A 150 1.74 -0.45 9.51
C PHE A 150 2.73 -1.33 10.24
N LYS A 151 3.06 -0.98 11.49
CA LYS A 151 3.97 -1.75 12.34
C LYS A 151 3.27 -2.14 13.62
N GLY A 152 3.27 -3.44 13.95
CA GLY A 152 2.60 -3.94 15.13
C GLY A 152 3.08 -5.32 15.56
N ASN A 153 2.38 -5.90 16.53
CA ASN A 153 2.62 -7.27 16.95
C ASN A 153 1.65 -8.22 16.24
N VAL A 154 2.14 -9.37 15.81
CA VAL A 154 1.31 -10.46 15.33
C VAL A 154 0.48 -10.96 16.51
N SER A 155 -0.85 -10.97 16.35
CA SER A 155 -1.75 -11.46 17.40
C SER A 155 -1.72 -12.98 17.51
N THR A 156 -1.89 -13.65 16.36
CA THR A 156 -1.89 -15.12 16.28
C THR A 156 -1.32 -15.60 14.96
N GLY A 157 -0.68 -16.78 15.01
CA GLY A 157 -0.33 -17.58 13.84
C GLY A 157 -0.85 -19.00 14.02
N THR A 158 -1.50 -19.55 13.00
CA THR A 158 -2.02 -20.92 13.00
C THR A 158 -1.49 -21.73 11.83
N GLY A 159 -1.69 -23.05 11.83
CA GLY A 159 -1.23 -23.92 10.76
C GLY A 159 0.30 -23.83 10.58
N ILE A 160 0.75 -23.54 9.34
CA ILE A 160 2.18 -23.43 9.01
C ILE A 160 2.91 -22.35 9.81
N PHE A 161 2.20 -21.33 10.34
CA PHE A 161 2.78 -20.25 11.13
C PHE A 161 2.84 -20.53 12.63
N LYS A 162 2.23 -21.61 13.12
CA LYS A 162 2.08 -21.87 14.55
C LYS A 162 3.42 -21.89 15.31
N SER A 163 4.47 -22.45 14.71
CA SER A 163 5.78 -22.57 15.35
C SER A 163 6.62 -21.31 15.22
N SER A 164 6.30 -20.42 14.27
CA SER A 164 7.05 -19.18 14.04
C SER A 164 6.57 -18.04 14.92
N ILE A 165 5.30 -18.01 15.30
CA ILE A 165 4.72 -16.89 16.05
C ILE A 165 4.88 -17.12 17.55
N ILE A 166 6.07 -16.79 18.05
CA ILE A 166 6.42 -16.78 19.48
C ILE A 166 6.58 -15.34 19.93
N ARG A 167 5.76 -14.90 20.85
CA ARG A 167 5.77 -13.51 21.34
C ARG A 167 7.12 -13.12 22.00
N PRO A 168 7.65 -11.94 21.71
CA PRO A 168 7.15 -10.96 20.75
C PRO A 168 7.51 -11.34 19.32
N THR A 169 6.49 -11.38 18.44
CA THR A 169 6.69 -11.43 17.00
C THR A 169 6.02 -10.20 16.41
N THR A 170 6.74 -9.43 15.63
CA THR A 170 6.28 -8.19 15.01
C THR A 170 5.98 -8.38 13.54
N TYR A 171 5.15 -7.52 13.01
CA TYR A 171 4.93 -7.40 11.58
C TYR A 171 5.21 -5.98 11.10
N PHE A 172 5.55 -5.86 9.84
CA PHE A 172 5.61 -4.61 9.10
C PHE A 172 4.88 -4.81 7.77
N LEU A 173 3.69 -4.23 7.66
CA LEU A 173 2.89 -4.26 6.43
C LEU A 173 3.05 -2.93 5.71
N VAL A 174 3.43 -3.00 4.44
CA VAL A 174 3.52 -1.86 3.52
C VAL A 174 2.52 -2.07 2.41
N ILE A 175 1.70 -1.06 2.16
CA ILE A 175 0.79 -0.95 1.03
C ILE A 175 1.33 0.20 0.19
N GLN A 176 1.62 -0.05 -1.09
CA GLN A 176 2.35 0.89 -1.92
C GLN A 176 1.79 1.00 -3.33
N GLY A 177 2.04 2.13 -3.96
CA GLY A 177 1.63 2.40 -5.34
C GLY A 177 1.93 3.82 -5.77
N ARG A 178 1.13 4.34 -6.69
CA ARG A 178 1.32 5.67 -7.29
C ARG A 178 -0.02 6.34 -7.52
N GLY A 179 -0.06 7.65 -7.35
CA GLY A 179 -1.25 8.43 -7.60
C GLY A 179 -1.04 9.93 -7.42
N ASN A 180 -2.10 10.69 -7.48
CA ASN A 180 -2.07 12.12 -7.22
C ASN A 180 -1.89 12.45 -5.71
N GLY A 181 -2.05 13.70 -5.31
CA GLY A 181 -1.93 14.12 -3.90
C GLY A 181 -2.97 13.51 -2.95
N CYS A 182 -4.18 13.20 -3.45
CA CYS A 182 -5.21 12.48 -2.69
C CYS A 182 -4.95 10.98 -2.69
N ASP A 183 -5.55 10.25 -1.74
CA ASP A 183 -5.46 8.81 -1.69
C ASP A 183 -6.75 8.19 -2.21
N ASN A 184 -6.60 7.23 -3.13
CA ASN A 184 -7.67 6.42 -3.69
C ASN A 184 -7.27 4.95 -3.68
N THR A 185 -8.23 4.05 -3.73
CA THR A 185 -7.98 2.59 -3.71
C THR A 185 -7.12 2.15 -4.88
N GLU A 186 -7.34 2.74 -6.08
CA GLU A 186 -6.62 2.43 -7.33
C GLU A 186 -5.14 2.84 -7.31
N ASP A 187 -4.76 3.75 -6.42
CA ASP A 187 -3.36 4.18 -6.29
C ASP A 187 -2.47 3.06 -5.76
N PHE A 188 -3.04 2.11 -5.01
CA PHE A 188 -2.30 1.06 -4.34
C PHE A 188 -2.31 -0.23 -5.17
N THR A 189 -1.14 -0.66 -5.62
CA THR A 189 -0.98 -1.78 -6.55
C THR A 189 -0.19 -2.96 -5.98
N HIS A 190 0.55 -2.75 -4.89
CA HIS A 190 1.41 -3.77 -4.30
C HIS A 190 1.40 -3.72 -2.78
N TRP A 191 1.70 -4.84 -2.16
CA TRP A 191 1.88 -4.96 -0.72
C TRP A 191 3.10 -5.81 -0.38
N ARG A 192 3.66 -5.56 0.80
CA ARG A 192 4.72 -6.36 1.40
C ARG A 192 4.42 -6.54 2.89
N LEU A 193 4.59 -7.76 3.39
CA LEU A 193 4.42 -8.12 4.78
C LEU A 193 5.68 -8.79 5.30
N GLU A 194 6.36 -8.15 6.22
CA GLU A 194 7.52 -8.70 6.93
C GLU A 194 7.09 -9.22 8.30
N ILE A 195 7.55 -10.39 8.68
CA ILE A 195 7.30 -11.01 9.98
C ILE A 195 8.64 -11.27 10.64
N ASN A 196 8.86 -10.65 11.80
CA ASN A 196 10.13 -10.67 12.51
C ASN A 196 9.94 -11.08 13.97
N GLY A 197 10.74 -12.05 14.43
CA GLY A 197 10.70 -12.53 15.79
C GLY A 197 11.76 -13.60 16.06
N LYS A 198 11.75 -14.17 17.26
CA LYS A 198 12.73 -15.20 17.63
C LYS A 198 12.75 -16.39 16.67
N ASN A 199 11.59 -16.77 16.15
CA ASN A 199 11.40 -17.92 15.25
C ASN A 199 10.77 -17.50 13.90
N ALA A 200 10.78 -16.22 13.58
CA ALA A 200 10.21 -15.71 12.34
C ALA A 200 11.16 -14.67 11.73
N ASP A 201 11.53 -14.87 10.48
CA ASP A 201 12.31 -13.94 9.68
C ASP A 201 11.99 -14.22 8.22
N TYR A 202 10.85 -13.69 7.76
CA TYR A 202 10.37 -13.91 6.40
C TYR A 202 9.45 -12.79 5.95
N SER A 203 9.34 -12.63 4.63
CA SER A 203 8.51 -11.61 4.00
C SER A 203 7.65 -12.20 2.89
N PHE A 204 6.41 -11.77 2.85
CA PHE A 204 5.51 -12.02 1.73
C PHE A 204 5.27 -10.72 0.98
N PHE A 205 5.02 -10.83 -0.31
CA PHE A 205 4.53 -9.73 -1.10
C PHE A 205 3.64 -10.22 -2.24
N GLY A 206 2.89 -9.27 -2.82
CA GLY A 206 1.98 -9.54 -3.91
C GLY A 206 1.37 -8.26 -4.44
N LYS A 207 0.37 -8.44 -5.29
CA LYS A 207 -0.36 -7.34 -5.90
C LYS A 207 -1.65 -7.05 -5.16
N LEU A 208 -2.13 -5.83 -5.37
CA LEU A 208 -3.46 -5.35 -4.99
C LEU A 208 -4.24 -5.05 -6.25
N SER A 209 -5.53 -5.31 -6.22
CA SER A 209 -6.48 -4.84 -7.23
C SER A 209 -7.52 -3.93 -6.58
N SER A 210 -8.08 -3.00 -7.36
CA SER A 210 -9.25 -2.25 -6.97
C SER A 210 -10.52 -2.95 -7.47
N ALA A 211 -11.64 -2.71 -6.81
CA ALA A 211 -12.92 -3.29 -7.22
C ALA A 211 -13.33 -2.92 -8.66
N SER A 212 -12.85 -1.74 -9.15
CA SER A 212 -13.14 -1.23 -10.48
C SER A 212 -12.47 -2.00 -11.63
N VAL A 213 -11.32 -2.60 -11.39
CA VAL A 213 -10.56 -3.33 -12.43
C VAL A 213 -11.20 -4.69 -12.73
N GLU A 214 -11.71 -5.39 -11.73
CA GLU A 214 -12.38 -6.68 -11.92
C GLU A 214 -13.69 -6.57 -12.71
N GLU A 215 -14.42 -5.44 -12.59
CA GLU A 215 -15.65 -5.22 -13.36
C GLU A 215 -15.37 -4.96 -14.85
N ILE A 216 -14.23 -4.35 -15.17
CA ILE A 216 -13.82 -4.06 -16.55
C ILE A 216 -13.31 -5.33 -17.26
N GLU A 217 -12.55 -6.18 -16.56
CA GLU A 217 -12.05 -7.45 -17.12
C GLU A 217 -13.16 -8.50 -17.30
N ALA A 218 -14.18 -8.49 -16.44
CA ALA A 218 -15.33 -9.38 -16.55
C ALA A 218 -16.32 -8.96 -17.65
N ALA A 219 -16.22 -7.72 -18.16
CA ALA A 219 -17.09 -7.16 -19.21
C ALA A 219 -16.51 -7.28 -20.63
N ASN A 220 -15.26 -7.72 -20.79
CA ASN A 220 -14.57 -7.97 -22.06
C ASN A 220 -14.37 -9.47 -22.28
#